data_a267fef680c3a77723665d0323fda722
#
_entry.id   a267fef680c3a77723665d0323fda722
#
_cell.length_a   1.000
_cell.length_b   1.000
_cell.length_c   1.000
_cell.angle_alpha   90.00
_cell.angle_beta   90.00
_cell.angle_gamma   90.00
#
_symmetry.space_group_name_H-M   'P 1'
#
loop_
_entity.id
_entity.type
_entity.pdbx_description
1 polymer ?
#
loop_
_entity_poly.entity_id
_entity_poly.type
_entity_poly.pdbx_seq_one_letter_code
_entity_poly.pdbx_strand_id
1 'polypeptide(L)'
;RATKGLLHEWDVLNEPFTNHDLMDIFGREVMPPWFKTARAELPGVQLYFNDFSNHDATTDADHVAHFEQTTRYLLDHGAPVDGLGLQAHFNGRPNAPENILAVLDRYERQFHLPVRMTEFDVWTRDEELQADFTRDFLILSFSHPSVVGVQHWGFWEACHWRPPAAMYRADWTERPNAKVYKDLVLHQWRMNLSAATDAAGHYAARGFHGDYVVTVEAGGRRTEKAFSLAPGTSPAELKLTLP
;
A
#
# COMPACT_ATOMS: atom_id res chain seq x y z
N ARG A 1 -11.76 9.58 -20.07
CA ARG A 1 -11.56 11.01 -20.44
C ARG A 1 -11.85 11.96 -19.27
N ALA A 2 -12.90 11.69 -18.46
CA ALA A 2 -13.27 12.52 -17.31
C ALA A 2 -12.20 12.57 -16.20
N THR A 3 -11.38 11.53 -16.08
CA THR A 3 -10.37 11.37 -15.04
C THR A 3 -8.93 11.63 -15.51
N LYS A 4 -8.76 12.04 -16.76
CA LYS A 4 -7.44 12.25 -17.36
C LYS A 4 -6.66 13.34 -16.60
N GLY A 5 -5.47 12.98 -16.10
CA GLY A 5 -4.61 13.87 -15.31
C GLY A 5 -4.97 13.97 -13.82
N LEU A 6 -6.00 13.22 -13.35
CA LEU A 6 -6.43 13.21 -11.94
C LEU A 6 -6.04 11.92 -11.21
N LEU A 7 -5.73 10.84 -11.96
CA LEU A 7 -5.42 9.54 -11.39
C LEU A 7 -3.93 9.26 -11.46
N HIS A 8 -3.41 8.64 -10.43
CA HIS A 8 -2.08 8.05 -10.38
C HIS A 8 -2.14 6.52 -10.56
N GLU A 9 -3.23 5.90 -10.16
CA GLU A 9 -3.45 4.47 -10.17
C GLU A 9 -4.90 4.15 -10.56
N TRP A 10 -5.13 2.97 -11.15
CA TRP A 10 -6.45 2.49 -11.57
C TRP A 10 -6.53 0.97 -11.46
N ASP A 11 -7.55 0.45 -10.76
CA ASP A 11 -7.93 -0.95 -10.78
C ASP A 11 -8.73 -1.23 -12.07
N VAL A 12 -8.05 -1.77 -13.08
CA VAL A 12 -8.64 -2.03 -14.41
C VAL A 12 -9.54 -3.25 -14.38
N LEU A 13 -9.14 -4.26 -13.63
CA LEU A 13 -9.90 -5.49 -13.41
C LEU A 13 -10.09 -5.68 -11.91
N ASN A 14 -11.35 -5.76 -11.48
CA ASN A 14 -11.72 -5.93 -10.09
C ASN A 14 -12.59 -7.15 -9.88
N GLU A 15 -12.21 -8.02 -8.92
CA GLU A 15 -12.97 -9.17 -8.43
C GLU A 15 -13.41 -10.20 -9.50
N PRO A 16 -12.57 -10.59 -10.46
CA PRO A 16 -12.99 -11.53 -11.50
C PRO A 16 -13.26 -12.96 -10.99
N PHE A 17 -12.92 -13.28 -9.75
CA PHE A 17 -13.29 -14.54 -9.12
C PHE A 17 -14.81 -14.68 -8.95
N THR A 18 -15.49 -13.58 -8.66
CA THR A 18 -16.95 -13.53 -8.45
C THR A 18 -17.68 -12.73 -9.52
N ASN A 19 -17.04 -11.71 -10.10
CA ASN A 19 -17.63 -10.82 -11.10
C ASN A 19 -17.09 -11.17 -12.49
N HIS A 20 -17.48 -12.36 -13.00
CA HIS A 20 -16.96 -12.90 -14.25
C HIS A 20 -17.98 -12.94 -15.41
N ASP A 21 -19.12 -12.25 -15.29
CA ASP A 21 -20.22 -12.28 -16.28
C ASP A 21 -19.76 -11.97 -17.71
N LEU A 22 -18.86 -10.98 -17.88
CA LEU A 22 -18.34 -10.63 -19.19
C LEU A 22 -17.38 -11.70 -19.73
N MET A 23 -16.61 -12.32 -18.87
CA MET A 23 -15.72 -13.42 -19.23
C MET A 23 -16.52 -14.70 -19.57
N ASP A 24 -17.67 -14.94 -18.93
CA ASP A 24 -18.57 -16.03 -19.26
C ASP A 24 -19.22 -15.90 -20.63
N ILE A 25 -19.50 -14.65 -21.04
CA ILE A 25 -20.12 -14.36 -22.35
C ILE A 25 -19.08 -14.32 -23.48
N PHE A 26 -17.95 -13.68 -23.25
CA PHE A 26 -16.97 -13.34 -24.29
C PHE A 26 -15.64 -14.09 -24.20
N GLY A 27 -15.49 -14.98 -23.19
CA GLY A 27 -14.22 -15.62 -22.88
C GLY A 27 -13.26 -14.72 -22.09
N ARG A 28 -12.29 -15.34 -21.45
CA ARG A 28 -11.28 -14.63 -20.66
C ARG A 28 -10.32 -13.76 -21.50
N GLU A 29 -10.30 -13.97 -22.79
CA GLU A 29 -9.50 -13.21 -23.76
C GLU A 29 -9.89 -11.73 -23.87
N VAL A 30 -11.01 -11.32 -23.27
CA VAL A 30 -11.41 -9.91 -23.21
C VAL A 30 -10.63 -9.10 -22.19
N MET A 31 -10.06 -9.75 -21.15
CA MET A 31 -9.35 -9.06 -20.06
C MET A 31 -8.09 -8.31 -20.52
N PRO A 32 -7.14 -8.92 -21.27
CA PRO A 32 -5.94 -8.19 -21.72
C PRO A 32 -6.22 -6.94 -22.55
N PRO A 33 -7.20 -6.93 -23.48
CA PRO A 33 -7.65 -5.71 -24.16
C PRO A 33 -8.09 -4.56 -23.25
N TRP A 34 -8.70 -4.83 -22.10
CA TRP A 34 -9.11 -3.78 -21.16
C TRP A 34 -7.90 -3.03 -20.62
N PHE A 35 -6.85 -3.73 -20.22
CA PHE A 35 -5.58 -3.13 -19.78
C PHE A 35 -4.91 -2.33 -20.91
N LYS A 36 -4.89 -2.86 -22.16
CA LYS A 36 -4.33 -2.17 -23.30
C LYS A 36 -5.08 -0.88 -23.62
N THR A 37 -6.41 -0.91 -23.51
CA THR A 37 -7.26 0.29 -23.68
C THR A 37 -7.00 1.31 -22.56
N ALA A 38 -6.93 0.87 -21.31
CA ALA A 38 -6.63 1.75 -20.19
C ALA A 38 -5.26 2.42 -20.35
N ARG A 39 -4.23 1.67 -20.74
CA ARG A 39 -2.89 2.19 -21.01
C ARG A 39 -2.89 3.23 -22.14
N ALA A 40 -3.61 2.97 -23.22
CA ALA A 40 -3.70 3.91 -24.36
C ALA A 40 -4.35 5.25 -23.98
N GLU A 41 -5.39 5.21 -23.14
CA GLU A 41 -6.09 6.42 -22.68
C GLU A 41 -5.36 7.14 -21.52
N LEU A 42 -4.61 6.41 -20.69
CA LEU A 42 -3.97 6.88 -19.46
C LEU A 42 -2.50 6.41 -19.39
N PRO A 43 -1.61 6.90 -20.26
CA PRO A 43 -0.25 6.36 -20.41
C PRO A 43 0.64 6.52 -19.15
N GLY A 44 0.32 7.45 -18.25
CA GLY A 44 1.09 7.71 -17.02
C GLY A 44 0.48 7.11 -15.74
N VAL A 45 -0.64 6.40 -15.85
CA VAL A 45 -1.36 5.83 -14.70
C VAL A 45 -0.91 4.39 -14.46
N GLN A 46 -0.67 4.01 -13.21
CA GLN A 46 -0.35 2.61 -12.84
C GLN A 46 -1.64 1.78 -12.90
N LEU A 47 -1.59 0.65 -13.58
CA LEU A 47 -2.74 -0.22 -13.85
C LEU A 47 -2.66 -1.47 -12.97
N TYR A 48 -3.67 -1.66 -12.13
CA TYR A 48 -3.74 -2.76 -11.18
C TYR A 48 -4.80 -3.80 -11.57
N PHE A 49 -4.51 -5.05 -11.21
CA PHE A 49 -5.47 -6.11 -11.06
C PHE A 49 -5.77 -6.28 -9.57
N ASN A 50 -7.03 -6.10 -9.15
CA ASN A 50 -7.48 -6.06 -7.77
C ASN A 50 -8.46 -7.20 -7.47
N ASP A 51 -8.32 -7.83 -6.29
CA ASP A 51 -9.29 -8.84 -5.82
C ASP A 51 -9.30 -8.91 -4.28
N PHE A 52 -10.33 -9.56 -3.72
CA PHE A 52 -10.44 -9.84 -2.30
C PHE A 52 -9.95 -11.27 -1.97
N SER A 53 -9.88 -11.65 -0.69
CA SER A 53 -9.48 -13.00 -0.21
C SER A 53 -8.20 -13.56 -0.86
N ASN A 54 -7.34 -12.71 -1.40
CA ASN A 54 -6.13 -13.07 -2.12
C ASN A 54 -4.84 -12.85 -1.29
N HIS A 55 -5.00 -12.69 0.02
CA HIS A 55 -3.91 -12.37 0.97
C HIS A 55 -3.60 -13.49 1.97
N ASP A 56 -4.29 -14.63 1.94
CA ASP A 56 -4.02 -15.79 2.77
C ASP A 56 -4.42 -17.11 2.07
N ALA A 57 -3.41 -17.89 1.67
CA ALA A 57 -3.61 -19.18 1.01
C ALA A 57 -4.05 -20.31 1.97
N THR A 58 -4.07 -20.08 3.28
CA THR A 58 -4.50 -21.11 4.26
C THR A 58 -6.02 -21.14 4.45
N THR A 59 -6.68 -20.00 4.24
CA THR A 59 -8.14 -19.86 4.36
C THR A 59 -8.84 -19.79 3.02
N ASP A 60 -8.19 -19.20 2.00
CA ASP A 60 -8.78 -18.88 0.70
C ASP A 60 -7.91 -19.41 -0.47
N ALA A 61 -7.48 -20.68 -0.39
CA ALA A 61 -6.53 -21.28 -1.34
C ALA A 61 -7.00 -21.19 -2.80
N ASP A 62 -8.28 -21.43 -3.07
CA ASP A 62 -8.84 -21.38 -4.42
C ASP A 62 -8.85 -19.95 -4.98
N HIS A 63 -9.14 -18.96 -4.13
CA HIS A 63 -9.13 -17.56 -4.52
C HIS A 63 -7.70 -17.09 -4.82
N VAL A 64 -6.74 -17.41 -3.96
CA VAL A 64 -5.32 -17.14 -4.19
C VAL A 64 -4.84 -17.79 -5.49
N ALA A 65 -5.19 -19.06 -5.72
CA ALA A 65 -4.82 -19.77 -6.95
C ALA A 65 -5.44 -19.12 -8.20
N HIS A 66 -6.71 -18.70 -8.15
CA HIS A 66 -7.37 -17.99 -9.23
C HIS A 66 -6.70 -16.63 -9.51
N PHE A 67 -6.37 -15.87 -8.46
CA PHE A 67 -5.67 -14.60 -8.59
C PHE A 67 -4.31 -14.76 -9.28
N GLU A 68 -3.54 -15.77 -8.89
CA GLU A 68 -2.26 -16.07 -9.53
C GLU A 68 -2.40 -16.51 -10.99
N GLN A 69 -3.36 -17.36 -11.29
CA GLN A 69 -3.63 -17.83 -12.66
C GLN A 69 -4.06 -16.69 -13.56
N THR A 70 -4.92 -15.80 -13.05
CA THR A 70 -5.39 -14.61 -13.78
C THR A 70 -4.25 -13.62 -14.00
N THR A 71 -3.43 -13.36 -12.98
CA THR A 71 -2.23 -12.52 -13.12
C THR A 71 -1.31 -13.05 -14.21
N ARG A 72 -0.98 -14.33 -14.15
CA ARG A 72 -0.11 -14.98 -15.15
C ARG A 72 -0.71 -14.89 -16.54
N TYR A 73 -2.01 -15.19 -16.67
CA TYR A 73 -2.70 -15.07 -17.94
C TYR A 73 -2.64 -13.66 -18.55
N LEU A 74 -2.86 -12.64 -17.74
CA LEU A 74 -2.78 -11.24 -18.17
C LEU A 74 -1.37 -10.90 -18.68
N LEU A 75 -0.34 -11.27 -17.93
CA LEU A 75 1.06 -11.01 -18.29
C LEU A 75 1.47 -11.77 -19.56
N ASP A 76 1.14 -13.06 -19.67
CA ASP A 76 1.46 -13.91 -20.82
C ASP A 76 0.77 -13.42 -22.12
N HIS A 77 -0.37 -12.69 -22.00
CA HIS A 77 -1.09 -12.11 -23.15
C HIS A 77 -0.78 -10.62 -23.36
N GLY A 78 0.27 -10.12 -22.72
CA GLY A 78 0.79 -8.77 -22.91
C GLY A 78 -0.15 -7.68 -22.42
N ALA A 79 -0.92 -7.94 -21.34
CA ALA A 79 -1.62 -6.90 -20.62
C ALA A 79 -0.60 -6.05 -19.83
N PRO A 80 -0.63 -4.72 -19.95
CA PRO A 80 0.28 -3.84 -19.22
C PRO A 80 -0.16 -3.69 -17.75
N VAL A 81 -0.05 -4.78 -16.97
CA VAL A 81 -0.31 -4.78 -15.52
C VAL A 81 0.92 -4.21 -14.82
N ASP A 82 0.76 -3.13 -14.08
CA ASP A 82 1.85 -2.48 -13.34
C ASP A 82 1.90 -2.90 -11.87
N GLY A 83 0.82 -3.44 -11.31
CA GLY A 83 0.78 -3.86 -9.93
C GLY A 83 -0.40 -4.76 -9.58
N LEU A 84 -0.32 -5.34 -8.39
CA LEU A 84 -1.33 -6.24 -7.83
C LEU A 84 -2.05 -5.54 -6.69
N GLY A 85 -3.38 -5.54 -6.73
CA GLY A 85 -4.24 -5.03 -5.68
C GLY A 85 -4.76 -6.16 -4.78
N LEU A 86 -4.55 -6.01 -3.48
CA LEU A 86 -5.13 -6.87 -2.46
C LEU A 86 -6.09 -6.02 -1.64
N GLN A 87 -7.39 -6.33 -1.70
CA GLN A 87 -8.39 -5.52 -0.97
C GLN A 87 -8.13 -5.52 0.53
N ALA A 88 -7.69 -6.65 1.09
CA ALA A 88 -7.34 -6.76 2.50
C ALA A 88 -8.53 -6.46 3.45
N HIS A 89 -9.70 -7.03 3.14
CA HIS A 89 -10.86 -7.04 4.02
C HIS A 89 -10.73 -8.18 5.04
N PHE A 90 -10.76 -7.85 6.31
CA PHE A 90 -10.67 -8.81 7.40
C PHE A 90 -11.95 -8.83 8.25
N ASN A 91 -12.15 -9.92 8.98
CA ASN A 91 -13.26 -10.09 9.92
C ASN A 91 -12.75 -10.23 11.35
N GLY A 92 -13.63 -10.54 12.31
CA GLY A 92 -13.28 -10.73 13.72
C GLY A 92 -12.39 -11.95 14.04
N ARG A 93 -11.94 -12.66 13.02
CA ARG A 93 -10.89 -13.69 13.08
C ARG A 93 -9.88 -13.41 11.98
N PRO A 94 -9.08 -12.35 12.12
CA PRO A 94 -8.13 -11.98 11.10
C PRO A 94 -7.05 -13.05 10.94
N ASN A 95 -6.53 -13.14 9.74
CA ASN A 95 -5.48 -14.08 9.38
C ASN A 95 -4.19 -13.80 10.17
N ALA A 96 -3.41 -14.84 10.46
CA ALA A 96 -2.11 -14.66 11.08
C ALA A 96 -1.18 -13.84 10.16
N PRO A 97 -0.44 -12.86 10.68
CA PRO A 97 0.46 -12.03 9.88
C PRO A 97 1.46 -12.84 9.04
N GLU A 98 1.92 -13.98 9.54
CA GLU A 98 2.85 -14.87 8.86
C GLU A 98 2.26 -15.46 7.57
N ASN A 99 0.94 -15.73 7.55
CA ASN A 99 0.27 -16.23 6.36
C ASN A 99 0.18 -15.16 5.27
N ILE A 100 -0.11 -13.92 5.68
CA ILE A 100 -0.13 -12.75 4.78
C ILE A 100 1.26 -12.53 4.20
N LEU A 101 2.28 -12.56 5.04
CA LEU A 101 3.69 -12.41 4.62
C LEU A 101 4.08 -13.49 3.60
N ALA A 102 3.70 -14.76 3.86
CA ALA A 102 3.99 -15.86 2.95
C ALA A 102 3.38 -15.67 1.55
N VAL A 103 2.18 -15.08 1.47
CA VAL A 103 1.53 -14.76 0.19
C VAL A 103 2.22 -13.58 -0.50
N LEU A 104 2.58 -12.53 0.24
CA LEU A 104 3.34 -11.39 -0.32
C LEU A 104 4.69 -11.83 -0.89
N ASP A 105 5.46 -12.62 -0.13
CA ASP A 105 6.71 -13.23 -0.60
C ASP A 105 6.51 -14.10 -1.85
N ARG A 106 5.39 -14.80 -1.92
CA ARG A 106 5.04 -15.66 -3.06
C ARG A 106 4.74 -14.82 -4.30
N TYR A 107 3.98 -13.73 -4.18
CA TYR A 107 3.68 -12.82 -5.28
C TYR A 107 4.92 -12.08 -5.77
N GLU A 108 5.77 -11.62 -4.86
CA GLU A 108 7.05 -11.00 -5.21
C GLU A 108 7.93 -11.95 -6.03
N ARG A 109 8.09 -13.20 -5.57
CA ARG A 109 8.91 -14.20 -6.30
C ARG A 109 8.34 -14.60 -7.65
N GLN A 110 6.99 -14.60 -7.81
CA GLN A 110 6.35 -15.07 -9.04
C GLN A 110 6.20 -13.98 -10.08
N PHE A 111 5.88 -12.76 -9.66
CA PHE A 111 5.43 -11.71 -10.57
C PHE A 111 6.36 -10.50 -10.62
N HIS A 112 7.14 -10.27 -9.57
CA HIS A 112 8.02 -9.08 -9.45
C HIS A 112 7.27 -7.76 -9.66
N LEU A 113 6.00 -7.72 -9.28
CA LEU A 113 5.13 -6.56 -9.37
C LEU A 113 4.94 -5.94 -7.98
N PRO A 114 4.81 -4.60 -7.90
CA PRO A 114 4.42 -3.96 -6.66
C PRO A 114 3.01 -4.39 -6.23
N VAL A 115 2.81 -4.42 -4.92
CA VAL A 115 1.55 -4.78 -4.28
C VAL A 115 0.99 -3.55 -3.57
N ARG A 116 -0.30 -3.29 -3.73
CA ARG A 116 -1.05 -2.31 -2.95
C ARG A 116 -2.16 -2.99 -2.17
N MET A 117 -2.27 -2.66 -0.89
CA MET A 117 -3.46 -2.94 -0.10
C MET A 117 -4.49 -1.86 -0.41
N THR A 118 -5.55 -2.22 -1.14
CA THR A 118 -6.42 -1.24 -1.80
C THR A 118 -7.62 -0.83 -0.96
N GLU A 119 -8.07 -1.68 -0.02
CA GLU A 119 -9.36 -1.52 0.64
C GLU A 119 -9.32 -2.00 2.10
N PHE A 120 -8.20 -1.81 2.78
CA PHE A 120 -7.99 -2.36 4.13
C PHE A 120 -9.10 -1.95 5.10
N ASP A 121 -9.74 -2.93 5.69
CA ASP A 121 -10.63 -2.78 6.83
C ASP A 121 -10.67 -4.04 7.71
N VAL A 122 -11.11 -3.88 8.96
CA VAL A 122 -11.25 -5.00 9.92
C VAL A 122 -12.66 -4.95 10.52
N TRP A 123 -13.52 -5.82 10.06
CA TRP A 123 -14.90 -5.90 10.54
C TRP A 123 -15.02 -6.72 11.81
N THR A 124 -15.02 -6.04 12.94
CA THR A 124 -15.27 -6.61 14.27
C THR A 124 -15.89 -5.58 15.19
N ARG A 125 -16.57 -6.05 16.24
CA ARG A 125 -17.03 -5.20 17.36
C ARG A 125 -16.04 -5.17 18.51
N ASP A 126 -15.03 -6.02 18.47
CA ASP A 126 -13.89 -6.00 19.38
C ASP A 126 -12.90 -4.93 18.92
N GLU A 127 -12.98 -3.76 19.53
CA GLU A 127 -12.15 -2.61 19.14
C GLU A 127 -10.68 -2.79 19.52
N GLU A 128 -10.36 -3.62 20.52
CA GLU A 128 -8.98 -3.92 20.90
C GLU A 128 -8.34 -4.84 19.84
N LEU A 129 -9.02 -5.93 19.48
CA LEU A 129 -8.60 -6.79 18.38
C LEU A 129 -8.43 -6.00 17.07
N GLN A 130 -9.39 -5.12 16.76
CA GLN A 130 -9.33 -4.28 15.57
C GLN A 130 -8.08 -3.39 15.57
N ALA A 131 -7.77 -2.75 16.69
CA ALA A 131 -6.61 -1.87 16.83
C ALA A 131 -5.29 -2.66 16.76
N ASP A 132 -5.20 -3.77 17.46
CA ASP A 132 -4.00 -4.61 17.48
C ASP A 132 -3.70 -5.17 16.09
N PHE A 133 -4.72 -5.71 15.41
CA PHE A 133 -4.52 -6.22 14.06
C PHE A 133 -4.21 -5.09 13.06
N THR A 134 -4.83 -3.92 13.20
CA THR A 134 -4.48 -2.75 12.37
C THR A 134 -3.01 -2.37 12.53
N ARG A 135 -2.49 -2.38 13.77
CA ARG A 135 -1.06 -2.14 14.04
C ARG A 135 -0.18 -3.16 13.32
N ASP A 136 -0.46 -4.44 13.54
CA ASP A 136 0.38 -5.53 13.04
C ASP A 136 0.35 -5.60 11.50
N PHE A 137 -0.83 -5.42 10.90
CA PHE A 137 -0.99 -5.38 9.45
C PHE A 137 -0.29 -4.18 8.80
N LEU A 138 -0.39 -2.99 9.39
CA LEU A 138 0.31 -1.80 8.90
C LEU A 138 1.83 -1.97 8.99
N ILE A 139 2.34 -2.51 10.11
CA ILE A 139 3.78 -2.78 10.28
C ILE A 139 4.26 -3.81 9.26
N LEU A 140 3.54 -4.91 9.09
CA LEU A 140 3.85 -5.93 8.10
C LEU A 140 3.90 -5.32 6.69
N SER A 141 2.85 -4.61 6.30
CA SER A 141 2.75 -3.97 4.98
C SER A 141 3.86 -2.97 4.75
N PHE A 142 4.17 -2.11 5.72
CA PHE A 142 5.24 -1.12 5.62
C PHE A 142 6.64 -1.75 5.55
N SER A 143 6.83 -2.92 6.14
CA SER A 143 8.12 -3.62 6.15
C SER A 143 8.39 -4.46 4.91
N HIS A 144 7.36 -4.82 4.14
CA HIS A 144 7.53 -5.68 2.97
C HIS A 144 7.95 -4.89 1.72
N PRO A 145 9.04 -5.27 1.03
CA PRO A 145 9.62 -4.46 -0.05
C PRO A 145 8.73 -4.31 -1.28
N SER A 146 7.85 -5.27 -1.56
CA SER A 146 6.91 -5.17 -2.70
C SER A 146 5.67 -4.33 -2.39
N VAL A 147 5.36 -4.04 -1.11
CA VAL A 147 4.17 -3.26 -0.75
C VAL A 147 4.45 -1.78 -0.92
N VAL A 148 3.71 -1.13 -1.81
CA VAL A 148 3.88 0.29 -2.16
C VAL A 148 2.87 1.22 -1.49
N GLY A 149 1.86 0.67 -0.82
CA GLY A 149 0.90 1.47 -0.07
C GLY A 149 -0.24 0.68 0.53
N VAL A 150 -0.90 1.29 1.49
CA VAL A 150 -2.12 0.79 2.14
C VAL A 150 -3.17 1.88 2.07
N GLN A 151 -4.32 1.56 1.50
CA GLN A 151 -5.50 2.41 1.46
C GLN A 151 -6.57 1.83 2.39
N HIS A 152 -7.09 2.64 3.30
CA HIS A 152 -8.19 2.24 4.16
C HIS A 152 -9.53 2.37 3.42
N TRP A 153 -10.41 1.36 3.55
CA TRP A 153 -11.73 1.34 2.89
C TRP A 153 -12.79 1.95 3.80
N GLY A 154 -13.09 3.21 3.58
CA GLY A 154 -14.05 3.94 4.39
C GLY A 154 -13.55 4.22 5.81
N PHE A 155 -13.63 5.46 6.25
CA PHE A 155 -13.13 5.87 7.56
C PHE A 155 -14.24 6.30 8.52
N TRP A 156 -15.45 6.59 8.02
CA TRP A 156 -16.57 7.10 8.82
C TRP A 156 -17.72 6.12 8.88
N GLU A 157 -18.14 5.78 10.08
CA GLU A 157 -19.16 4.75 10.38
C GLU A 157 -20.48 4.95 9.65
N ALA A 158 -20.95 6.21 9.52
CA ALA A 158 -22.23 6.49 8.91
C ALA A 158 -22.32 6.22 7.41
N CYS A 159 -21.18 6.10 6.72
CA CYS A 159 -21.09 5.78 5.28
C CYS A 159 -20.31 4.49 4.99
N HIS A 160 -19.84 3.78 6.02
CA HIS A 160 -19.09 2.56 5.83
C HIS A 160 -20.01 1.38 5.48
N TRP A 161 -19.64 0.56 4.49
CA TRP A 161 -20.39 -0.64 4.11
C TRP A 161 -20.53 -1.68 5.24
N ARG A 162 -19.56 -1.69 6.15
CA ARG A 162 -19.54 -2.44 7.42
C ARG A 162 -19.22 -1.49 8.57
N PRO A 163 -20.23 -0.80 9.14
CA PRO A 163 -20.03 0.31 10.09
C PRO A 163 -19.01 0.06 11.21
N PRO A 164 -18.93 -1.15 11.85
CA PRO A 164 -17.93 -1.41 12.88
C PRO A 164 -16.47 -1.39 12.38
N ALA A 165 -16.22 -1.50 11.07
CA ALA A 165 -14.87 -1.48 10.52
C ALA A 165 -14.29 -0.06 10.34
N ALA A 166 -15.12 0.98 10.50
CA ALA A 166 -14.69 2.38 10.35
C ALA A 166 -13.67 2.80 11.42
N MET A 167 -12.88 3.83 11.10
CA MET A 167 -11.93 4.48 12.01
C MET A 167 -12.60 5.47 12.96
N TYR A 168 -13.66 6.13 12.49
CA TYR A 168 -14.41 7.14 13.24
C TYR A 168 -15.88 6.71 13.40
N ARG A 169 -16.44 6.90 14.59
CA ARG A 169 -17.86 6.65 14.85
C ARG A 169 -18.73 7.68 14.13
N ALA A 170 -20.04 7.45 14.11
CA ALA A 170 -20.98 8.35 13.45
C ALA A 170 -20.93 9.80 13.97
N ASP A 171 -20.55 9.98 15.24
CA ASP A 171 -20.36 11.29 15.90
C ASP A 171 -18.94 11.85 15.74
N TRP A 172 -18.11 11.24 14.87
CA TRP A 172 -16.70 11.59 14.63
C TRP A 172 -15.73 11.32 15.78
N THR A 173 -16.14 10.63 16.83
CA THR A 173 -15.20 10.16 17.85
C THR A 173 -14.30 9.07 17.28
N GLU A 174 -13.03 9.08 17.67
CA GLU A 174 -12.02 8.14 17.18
C GLU A 174 -12.21 6.76 17.81
N ARG A 175 -12.07 5.72 16.99
CA ARG A 175 -11.88 4.35 17.46
C ARG A 175 -10.39 4.08 17.74
N PRO A 176 -10.07 3.04 18.52
CA PRO A 176 -8.68 2.67 18.81
C PRO A 176 -7.82 2.42 17.55
N ASN A 177 -8.37 1.82 16.48
CA ASN A 177 -7.65 1.61 15.22
C ASN A 177 -7.26 2.93 14.51
N ALA A 178 -8.08 3.99 14.63
CA ALA A 178 -7.74 5.32 14.12
C ALA A 178 -6.54 5.92 14.86
N LYS A 179 -6.47 5.72 16.18
CA LYS A 179 -5.34 6.18 17.00
C LYS A 179 -4.06 5.44 16.61
N VAL A 180 -4.14 4.12 16.41
CA VAL A 180 -3.03 3.30 15.94
C VAL A 180 -2.53 3.78 14.58
N TYR A 181 -3.43 3.97 13.61
CA TYR A 181 -3.09 4.48 12.29
C TYR A 181 -2.36 5.82 12.39
N LYS A 182 -2.92 6.77 13.15
CA LYS A 182 -2.32 8.11 13.31
C LYS A 182 -0.95 8.04 13.97
N ASP A 183 -0.80 7.22 15.00
CA ASP A 183 0.47 7.06 15.70
C ASP A 183 1.56 6.49 14.78
N LEU A 184 1.28 5.42 14.05
CA LEU A 184 2.24 4.83 13.11
C LEU A 184 2.55 5.77 11.94
N VAL A 185 1.52 6.21 11.22
CA VAL A 185 1.69 6.89 9.93
C VAL A 185 2.08 8.36 10.08
N LEU A 186 1.52 9.06 11.08
CA LEU A 186 1.74 10.49 11.26
C LEU A 186 2.87 10.84 12.24
N HIS A 187 3.28 9.88 13.09
CA HIS A 187 4.30 10.12 14.12
C HIS A 187 5.49 9.17 13.98
N GLN A 188 5.33 7.85 14.15
CA GLN A 188 6.46 6.93 14.21
C GLN A 188 7.21 6.80 12.89
N TRP A 189 6.50 6.79 11.76
CA TRP A 189 7.09 6.67 10.42
C TRP A 189 7.47 8.02 9.80
N ARG A 190 7.14 9.11 10.45
CA ARG A 190 7.61 10.44 10.07
C ARG A 190 8.83 10.83 10.88
N MET A 191 9.95 10.95 10.19
CA MET A 191 11.19 11.41 10.83
C MET A 191 11.22 12.91 10.92
N ASN A 192 11.38 13.41 12.16
CA ASN A 192 11.70 14.79 12.45
C ASN A 192 12.80 14.80 13.52
N LEU A 193 14.05 14.88 13.09
CA LEU A 193 15.22 14.83 13.96
C LEU A 193 15.91 16.19 14.00
N SER A 194 16.38 16.58 15.18
CA SER A 194 17.23 17.75 15.37
C SER A 194 18.38 17.38 16.30
N ALA A 195 19.61 17.64 15.86
CA ALA A 195 20.80 17.41 16.65
C ALA A 195 21.94 18.31 16.18
N ALA A 196 22.98 18.45 16.99
CA ALA A 196 24.21 19.10 16.58
C ALA A 196 25.12 18.14 15.83
N THR A 197 25.93 18.66 14.92
CA THR A 197 27.06 17.93 14.33
C THR A 197 28.17 17.71 15.36
N ASP A 198 29.03 16.75 15.12
CA ASP A 198 30.29 16.63 15.85
C ASP A 198 31.26 17.81 15.54
N ALA A 199 32.45 17.80 16.17
CA ALA A 199 33.47 18.84 15.98
C ALA A 199 34.03 18.90 14.55
N ALA A 200 33.90 17.83 13.77
CA ALA A 200 34.29 17.76 12.36
C ALA A 200 33.14 18.16 11.41
N GLY A 201 31.98 18.49 11.94
CA GLY A 201 30.80 18.87 11.15
C GLY A 201 29.99 17.67 10.65
N HIS A 202 30.17 16.47 11.19
CA HIS A 202 29.43 15.28 10.80
C HIS A 202 28.20 15.05 11.69
N TYR A 203 27.13 14.57 11.07
CA TYR A 203 25.97 14.02 11.72
C TYR A 203 25.52 12.75 11.00
N ALA A 204 25.20 11.72 11.74
CA ALA A 204 24.67 10.46 11.20
C ALA A 204 23.35 10.10 11.84
N ALA A 205 22.40 9.67 11.05
CA ALA A 205 21.11 9.19 11.50
C ALA A 205 20.66 7.97 10.69
N ARG A 206 19.78 7.18 11.26
CA ARG A 206 19.07 6.11 10.55
C ARG A 206 17.69 6.62 10.19
N GLY A 207 17.27 6.43 8.93
CA GLY A 207 15.98 6.83 8.44
C GLY A 207 15.27 5.72 7.64
N PHE A 208 13.95 5.85 7.49
CA PHE A 208 13.19 5.05 6.53
C PHE A 208 13.53 5.51 5.10
N HIS A 209 13.25 4.67 4.12
CA HIS A 209 13.31 5.11 2.73
C HIS A 209 12.26 6.19 2.47
N GLY A 210 12.62 7.22 1.70
CA GLY A 210 11.71 8.34 1.43
C GLY A 210 12.44 9.66 1.15
N ASP A 211 11.65 10.69 1.01
CA ASP A 211 12.13 12.03 0.72
C ASP A 211 12.30 12.86 1.99
N TYR A 212 13.42 13.57 2.07
CA TYR A 212 13.84 14.35 3.22
C TYR A 212 14.22 15.77 2.82
N VAL A 213 14.03 16.68 3.74
CA VAL A 213 14.66 18.01 3.71
C VAL A 213 15.61 18.10 4.90
N VAL A 214 16.88 18.36 4.63
CA VAL A 214 17.91 18.58 5.66
C VAL A 214 18.19 20.05 5.75
N THR A 215 18.04 20.61 6.95
CA THR A 215 18.37 21.99 7.28
C THR A 215 19.61 22.03 8.17
N VAL A 216 20.57 22.86 7.82
CA VAL A 216 21.77 23.13 8.65
C VAL A 216 21.80 24.60 9.01
N GLU A 217 22.01 24.87 10.32
CA GLU A 217 22.11 26.21 10.85
C GLU A 217 23.37 26.37 11.72
N ALA A 218 24.19 27.35 11.45
CA ALA A 218 25.33 27.72 12.31
C ALA A 218 25.72 29.18 12.10
N GLY A 219 26.05 29.87 13.19
CA GLY A 219 26.52 31.27 13.17
C GLY A 219 25.55 32.23 12.51
N GLY A 220 24.24 32.03 12.66
CA GLY A 220 23.18 32.84 12.05
C GLY A 220 22.98 32.59 10.55
N ARG A 221 23.68 31.61 9.95
CA ARG A 221 23.52 31.19 8.56
C ARG A 221 22.69 29.90 8.49
N ARG A 222 21.90 29.74 7.42
CA ARG A 222 21.04 28.60 7.18
C ARG A 222 21.14 28.11 5.73
N THR A 223 21.12 26.84 5.55
CA THR A 223 20.98 26.21 4.24
C THR A 223 20.05 25.01 4.32
N GLU A 224 19.34 24.72 3.24
CA GLU A 224 18.44 23.56 3.11
C GLU A 224 18.76 22.78 1.86
N LYS A 225 18.60 21.45 1.92
CA LYS A 225 18.72 20.58 0.76
C LYS A 225 17.75 19.42 0.86
N ALA A 226 16.96 19.23 -0.19
CA ALA A 226 16.16 18.02 -0.37
C ALA A 226 17.05 16.88 -0.84
N PHE A 227 16.78 15.67 -0.34
CA PHE A 227 17.37 14.44 -0.84
C PHE A 227 16.44 13.25 -0.65
N SER A 228 16.63 12.21 -1.46
CA SER A 228 15.85 10.98 -1.39
C SER A 228 16.74 9.84 -0.90
N LEU A 229 16.28 9.12 0.13
CA LEU A 229 16.90 7.89 0.61
C LEU A 229 16.18 6.70 -0.03
N ALA A 230 16.72 6.22 -1.14
CA ALA A 230 16.15 5.10 -1.87
C ALA A 230 16.59 3.74 -1.29
N PRO A 231 15.82 2.67 -1.48
CA PRO A 231 16.25 1.30 -1.15
C PRO A 231 17.60 0.96 -1.76
N GLY A 232 18.47 0.28 -1.01
CA GLY A 232 19.79 -0.13 -1.47
C GLY A 232 20.87 0.98 -1.50
N THR A 233 20.54 2.21 -1.11
CA THR A 233 21.49 3.35 -1.11
C THR A 233 22.12 3.62 0.27
N SER A 234 22.17 2.66 1.16
CA SER A 234 22.75 2.85 2.50
C SER A 234 24.24 2.43 2.54
N PRO A 235 25.12 3.26 3.17
CA PRO A 235 24.83 4.60 3.67
C PRO A 235 24.78 5.64 2.53
N ALA A 236 23.86 6.60 2.65
CA ALA A 236 23.81 7.77 1.78
C ALA A 236 24.60 8.92 2.43
N GLU A 237 25.44 9.64 1.67
CA GLU A 237 26.18 10.81 2.16
C GLU A 237 25.61 12.09 1.52
N LEU A 238 25.30 13.07 2.36
CA LEU A 238 24.84 14.38 1.92
C LEU A 238 25.80 15.47 2.42
N LYS A 239 26.42 16.21 1.48
CA LYS A 239 27.26 17.37 1.82
C LYS A 239 26.47 18.65 1.68
N LEU A 240 26.51 19.48 2.73
CA LEU A 240 25.95 20.81 2.75
C LEU A 240 27.04 21.82 3.15
N THR A 241 27.04 22.96 2.46
CA THR A 241 27.94 24.07 2.77
C THR A 241 27.09 25.28 3.18
N LEU A 242 27.42 25.89 4.30
CA LEU A 242 26.79 27.14 4.71
C LEU A 242 27.32 28.29 3.86
N PRO A 243 26.44 29.17 3.39
CA PRO A 243 26.81 30.34 2.56
C PRO A 243 27.71 31.36 3.29
#